data_186ae94286c0253caf9ab4bddf90868a
#
_entry.id   186ae94286c0253caf9ab4bddf90868a
#
_cell.length_a   1.000
_cell.length_b   1.000
_cell.length_c   1.000
_cell.angle_alpha   90.00
_cell.angle_beta   90.00
_cell.angle_gamma   90.00
#
_symmetry.space_group_name_H-M   'P 1'
#
loop_
_entity.id
_entity.type
_entity.pdbx_description
1 polymer ?
#
loop_
_entity_poly.entity_id
_entity_poly.type
_entity_poly.pdbx_seq_one_letter_code
_entity_poly.pdbx_strand_id
1 'polypeptide(L)'
;YKGDKACAISYTFDDGLAEQYTLAAPQLEKRGFRGTFCVNGAKVNKDNKHITDTTRVTWTQLKEMSDKGHEITNHGWAHKNFSRFPLEEIREDIVKNDSAILANTGVMPRTFFYPNNNKKEEGKRIAVQNRVGTRTKQRSIGRKSTPRDLEKWVATLIATNDWGVGMTHGLTYGYDAFPNPQRLWDHWDKVKAMEDKIWVGTFREVAAYTEEQK
;
A
#
# COMPACT_ATOMS: atom_id res chain seq x y z
N TYR A 1 5.12 18.49 7.19
CA TYR A 1 5.48 17.53 6.13
C TYR A 1 5.95 18.27 4.87
N LYS A 2 6.32 17.54 3.84
CA LYS A 2 6.86 18.10 2.59
C LYS A 2 6.01 19.25 2.05
N GLY A 3 6.64 20.41 1.77
CA GLY A 3 5.95 21.62 1.31
C GLY A 3 5.13 22.31 2.43
N ASP A 4 5.60 22.25 3.66
CA ASP A 4 4.99 22.85 4.86
C ASP A 4 3.55 22.38 5.14
N LYS A 5 3.21 21.16 4.69
CA LYS A 5 1.89 20.57 4.94
C LYS A 5 1.72 20.17 6.40
N ALA A 6 0.53 20.31 6.93
CA ALA A 6 0.20 19.97 8.31
C ALA A 6 0.29 18.47 8.56
N CYS A 7 -0.14 17.65 7.61
CA CYS A 7 -0.11 16.19 7.75
C CYS A 7 0.23 15.50 6.44
N ALA A 8 0.48 14.19 6.52
CA ALA A 8 0.61 13.34 5.35
C ALA A 8 -0.41 12.20 5.36
N ILE A 9 -0.79 11.72 4.18
CA ILE A 9 -1.61 10.52 4.00
C ILE A 9 -0.96 9.61 2.97
N SER A 10 -0.83 8.31 3.30
CA SER A 10 -0.47 7.27 2.36
C SER A 10 -1.64 6.30 2.18
N TYR A 11 -2.10 6.14 0.96
CA TYR A 11 -3.12 5.14 0.61
C TYR A 11 -2.42 3.84 0.21
N THR A 12 -2.73 2.75 0.91
CA THR A 12 -2.08 1.46 0.74
C THR A 12 -3.09 0.38 0.39
N PHE A 13 -2.72 -0.48 -0.55
CA PHE A 13 -3.57 -1.53 -1.11
C PHE A 13 -2.86 -2.87 -0.98
N ASP A 14 -3.52 -3.84 -0.37
CA ASP A 14 -2.92 -5.14 -0.06
C ASP A 14 -3.33 -6.21 -1.07
N ASP A 15 -2.47 -7.23 -1.21
CA ASP A 15 -2.69 -8.48 -1.94
C ASP A 15 -2.70 -8.43 -3.47
N GLY A 16 -2.54 -7.29 -4.10
CA GLY A 16 -2.44 -7.18 -5.57
C GLY A 16 -3.70 -7.61 -6.32
N LEU A 17 -4.88 -7.13 -5.91
CA LEU A 17 -6.14 -7.37 -6.64
C LEU A 17 -6.16 -6.63 -7.99
N ALA A 18 -6.75 -7.22 -9.03
CA ALA A 18 -6.77 -6.66 -10.38
C ALA A 18 -7.36 -5.24 -10.43
N GLU A 19 -8.39 -4.95 -9.64
CA GLU A 19 -9.02 -3.62 -9.60
C GLU A 19 -8.13 -2.54 -8.96
N GLN A 20 -7.05 -2.91 -8.31
CA GLN A 20 -6.04 -1.93 -7.87
C GLN A 20 -5.37 -1.26 -9.07
N TYR A 21 -5.16 -2.00 -10.17
CA TYR A 21 -4.69 -1.45 -11.44
C TYR A 21 -5.83 -0.81 -12.26
N THR A 22 -6.97 -1.49 -12.39
CA THR A 22 -8.05 -1.04 -13.29
C THR A 22 -8.88 0.12 -12.73
N LEU A 23 -8.95 0.27 -11.42
CA LEU A 23 -9.77 1.29 -10.76
C LEU A 23 -8.97 2.21 -9.83
N ALA A 24 -8.22 1.66 -8.85
CA ALA A 24 -7.58 2.49 -7.83
C ALA A 24 -6.49 3.40 -8.40
N ALA A 25 -5.54 2.84 -9.15
CA ALA A 25 -4.42 3.61 -9.70
C ALA A 25 -4.88 4.74 -10.61
N PRO A 26 -5.78 4.53 -11.60
CA PRO A 26 -6.29 5.62 -12.45
C PRO A 26 -7.02 6.71 -11.66
N GLN A 27 -7.77 6.35 -10.63
CA GLN A 27 -8.48 7.33 -9.82
C GLN A 27 -7.55 8.14 -8.91
N LEU A 28 -6.46 7.56 -8.42
CA LEU A 28 -5.39 8.29 -7.74
C LEU A 28 -4.67 9.23 -8.71
N GLU A 29 -4.26 8.72 -9.88
CA GLU A 29 -3.57 9.47 -10.93
C GLU A 29 -4.35 10.71 -11.39
N LYS A 30 -5.68 10.57 -11.58
CA LYS A 30 -6.59 11.67 -11.94
C LYS A 30 -6.53 12.84 -10.95
N ARG A 31 -6.21 12.57 -9.69
CA ARG A 31 -6.08 13.57 -8.61
C ARG A 31 -4.65 14.03 -8.38
N GLY A 32 -3.70 13.53 -9.17
CA GLY A 32 -2.27 13.78 -8.96
C GLY A 32 -1.67 13.00 -7.79
N PHE A 33 -2.41 12.03 -7.25
CA PHE A 33 -1.96 11.18 -6.14
C PHE A 33 -1.21 9.94 -6.62
N ARG A 34 -0.39 9.40 -5.74
CA ARG A 34 0.25 8.09 -5.92
C ARG A 34 -0.04 7.22 -4.69
N GLY A 35 -0.28 5.94 -4.94
CA GLY A 35 -0.55 4.95 -3.89
C GLY A 35 0.59 3.97 -3.72
N THR A 36 0.49 3.16 -2.68
CA THR A 36 1.41 2.06 -2.40
C THR A 36 0.66 0.74 -2.51
N PHE A 37 1.17 -0.16 -3.32
CA PHE A 37 0.56 -1.46 -3.60
C PHE A 37 1.50 -2.56 -3.12
N CYS A 38 1.09 -3.30 -2.09
CA CYS A 38 1.90 -4.40 -1.58
C CYS A 38 1.40 -5.72 -2.14
N VAL A 39 2.31 -6.48 -2.70
CA VAL A 39 1.97 -7.67 -3.49
C VAL A 39 2.61 -8.93 -2.95
N ASN A 40 1.92 -10.05 -3.16
CA ASN A 40 2.40 -11.39 -2.94
C ASN A 40 2.77 -12.01 -4.30
N GLY A 41 4.05 -12.14 -4.59
CA GLY A 41 4.50 -12.57 -5.91
C GLY A 41 3.96 -13.93 -6.34
N ALA A 42 3.70 -14.84 -5.39
CA ALA A 42 3.07 -16.13 -5.68
C ALA A 42 1.64 -16.01 -6.24
N LYS A 43 0.95 -14.89 -5.95
CA LYS A 43 -0.42 -14.63 -6.37
C LYS A 43 -0.50 -13.71 -7.58
N VAL A 44 0.58 -13.03 -7.94
CA VAL A 44 0.61 -12.18 -9.15
C VAL A 44 0.34 -13.03 -10.38
N ASN A 45 -0.58 -12.55 -11.21
CA ASN A 45 -0.95 -13.27 -12.43
C ASN A 45 0.22 -13.24 -13.42
N LYS A 46 0.65 -14.41 -13.88
CA LYS A 46 1.79 -14.54 -14.79
C LYS A 46 1.39 -14.13 -16.22
N ASP A 47 1.50 -12.85 -16.53
CA ASP A 47 1.50 -12.30 -17.89
C ASP A 47 0.44 -12.89 -18.84
N ASN A 48 -0.79 -13.02 -18.36
CA ASN A 48 -1.93 -13.45 -19.17
C ASN A 48 -1.82 -14.84 -19.80
N LYS A 49 -0.79 -15.61 -19.55
CA LYS A 49 -0.64 -16.93 -20.18
C LYS A 49 -1.56 -18.00 -19.60
N HIS A 50 -2.05 -17.81 -18.39
CA HIS A 50 -3.00 -18.71 -17.72
C HIS A 50 -3.94 -17.89 -16.83
N ILE A 51 -4.81 -17.11 -17.46
CA ILE A 51 -5.77 -16.28 -16.71
C ILE A 51 -6.93 -17.15 -16.24
N THR A 52 -6.70 -17.98 -15.26
CA THR A 52 -7.78 -18.51 -14.43
C THR A 52 -8.11 -17.57 -13.27
N ASP A 53 -7.18 -16.68 -12.89
CA ASP A 53 -7.38 -15.68 -11.83
C ASP A 53 -7.26 -14.25 -12.38
N THR A 54 -8.32 -13.74 -12.99
CA THR A 54 -8.44 -12.34 -13.41
C THR A 54 -8.61 -11.39 -12.23
N THR A 55 -8.68 -11.90 -11.01
CA THR A 55 -8.82 -11.09 -9.79
C THR A 55 -7.50 -10.50 -9.33
N ARG A 56 -6.36 -10.93 -9.91
CA ARG A 56 -5.02 -10.47 -9.56
C ARG A 56 -4.37 -9.63 -10.65
N VAL A 57 -3.52 -8.69 -10.23
CA VAL A 57 -2.66 -7.91 -11.14
C VAL A 57 -1.64 -8.81 -11.83
N THR A 58 -1.18 -8.39 -13.00
CA THR A 58 -0.04 -8.99 -13.70
C THR A 58 1.26 -8.24 -13.36
N TRP A 59 2.41 -8.86 -13.62
CA TRP A 59 3.71 -8.17 -13.49
C TRP A 59 3.82 -6.97 -14.44
N THR A 60 3.29 -7.06 -15.66
CA THR A 60 3.23 -5.95 -16.62
C THR A 60 2.45 -4.78 -16.05
N GLN A 61 1.28 -5.02 -15.47
CA GLN A 61 0.47 -3.99 -14.82
C GLN A 61 1.19 -3.34 -13.63
N LEU A 62 1.89 -4.12 -12.82
CA LEU A 62 2.70 -3.61 -11.70
C LEU A 62 3.87 -2.75 -12.20
N LYS A 63 4.50 -3.14 -13.31
CA LYS A 63 5.55 -2.34 -13.97
C LYS A 63 4.99 -1.00 -14.42
N GLU A 64 3.86 -0.98 -15.12
CA GLU A 64 3.20 0.25 -15.57
C GLU A 64 2.84 1.18 -14.42
N MET A 65 2.30 0.62 -13.32
CA MET A 65 2.00 1.40 -12.12
C MET A 65 3.28 2.00 -11.51
N SER A 66 4.35 1.21 -11.45
CA SER A 66 5.66 1.66 -10.95
C SER A 66 6.23 2.79 -11.80
N ASP A 67 6.16 2.67 -13.14
CA ASP A 67 6.65 3.69 -14.09
C ASP A 67 5.87 5.00 -13.97
N LYS A 68 4.61 4.95 -13.56
CA LYS A 68 3.77 6.11 -13.27
C LYS A 68 3.98 6.71 -11.87
N GLY A 69 4.92 6.15 -11.09
CA GLY A 69 5.31 6.66 -9.78
C GLY A 69 4.55 6.08 -8.59
N HIS A 70 3.70 5.08 -8.79
CA HIS A 70 3.17 4.31 -7.66
C HIS A 70 4.26 3.45 -7.02
N GLU A 71 4.16 3.23 -5.74
CA GLU A 71 5.06 2.32 -5.04
C GLU A 71 4.52 0.88 -5.13
N ILE A 72 5.35 -0.04 -5.64
CA ILE A 72 5.13 -1.47 -5.54
C ILE A 72 6.04 -2.00 -4.45
N THR A 73 5.44 -2.66 -3.45
CA THR A 73 6.19 -3.09 -2.27
C THR A 73 5.88 -4.52 -1.84
N ASN A 74 6.66 -4.99 -0.87
CA ASN A 74 6.71 -6.39 -0.48
C ASN A 74 5.69 -6.73 0.60
N HIS A 75 4.88 -7.77 0.35
CA HIS A 75 3.92 -8.36 1.30
C HIS A 75 4.19 -9.85 1.57
N GLY A 76 5.45 -10.28 1.40
CA GLY A 76 5.84 -11.69 1.38
C GLY A 76 5.47 -12.39 0.05
N TRP A 77 6.29 -13.36 -0.37
CA TRP A 77 6.02 -14.12 -1.60
C TRP A 77 4.72 -14.90 -1.50
N ALA A 78 4.57 -15.72 -0.46
CA ALA A 78 3.42 -16.61 -0.22
C ALA A 78 2.52 -16.12 0.92
N HIS A 79 2.64 -14.85 1.33
CA HIS A 79 1.85 -14.28 2.44
C HIS A 79 2.02 -15.05 3.76
N LYS A 80 3.24 -15.46 4.10
CA LYS A 80 3.51 -16.25 5.31
C LYS A 80 3.27 -15.44 6.58
N ASN A 81 2.46 -15.98 7.49
CA ASN A 81 2.21 -15.38 8.80
C ASN A 81 3.42 -15.59 9.72
N PHE A 82 3.99 -14.51 10.25
CA PHE A 82 5.21 -14.52 11.06
C PHE A 82 5.13 -15.34 12.36
N SER A 83 3.92 -15.63 12.84
CA SER A 83 3.72 -16.49 14.02
C SER A 83 3.56 -17.97 13.72
N ARG A 84 3.42 -18.34 12.42
CA ARG A 84 3.10 -19.71 12.02
C ARG A 84 4.21 -20.41 11.26
N PHE A 85 5.21 -19.66 10.81
CA PHE A 85 6.31 -20.18 10.01
C PHE A 85 7.66 -19.94 10.70
N PRO A 86 8.66 -20.84 10.50
CA PRO A 86 10.02 -20.63 10.96
C PRO A 86 10.64 -19.34 10.38
N LEU A 87 11.55 -18.73 11.12
CA LEU A 87 12.18 -17.46 10.70
C LEU A 87 12.93 -17.56 9.37
N GLU A 88 13.56 -18.68 9.08
CA GLU A 88 14.26 -18.89 7.83
C GLU A 88 13.28 -18.90 6.65
N GLU A 89 12.16 -19.58 6.77
CA GLU A 89 11.12 -19.56 5.74
C GLU A 89 10.51 -18.16 5.53
N ILE A 90 10.41 -17.35 6.59
CA ILE A 90 9.97 -15.96 6.50
C ILE A 90 11.02 -15.14 5.76
N ARG A 91 12.32 -15.34 6.05
CA ARG A 91 13.43 -14.68 5.35
C ARG A 91 13.40 -15.01 3.86
N GLU A 92 13.31 -16.27 3.51
CA GLU A 92 13.23 -16.72 2.12
C GLU A 92 12.03 -16.13 1.39
N ASP A 93 10.87 -16.09 2.05
CA ASP A 93 9.62 -15.52 1.53
C ASP A 93 9.77 -14.02 1.20
N ILE A 94 10.41 -13.26 2.10
CA ILE A 94 10.70 -11.84 1.91
C ILE A 94 11.69 -11.63 0.75
N VAL A 95 12.83 -12.32 0.77
CA VAL A 95 13.90 -12.18 -0.23
C VAL A 95 13.42 -12.58 -1.62
N LYS A 96 12.67 -13.66 -1.72
CA LYS A 96 12.10 -14.12 -2.99
C LYS A 96 11.16 -13.06 -3.58
N ASN A 97 10.34 -12.44 -2.76
CA ASN A 97 9.41 -11.41 -3.22
C ASN A 97 10.13 -10.12 -3.62
N ASP A 98 11.14 -9.70 -2.86
CA ASP A 98 12.00 -8.55 -3.23
C ASP A 98 12.65 -8.76 -4.61
N SER A 99 13.22 -9.94 -4.82
CA SER A 99 13.87 -10.30 -6.08
C SER A 99 12.89 -10.31 -7.26
N ALA A 100 11.67 -10.83 -7.04
CA ALA A 100 10.64 -10.86 -8.08
C ALA A 100 10.14 -9.45 -8.42
N ILE A 101 9.91 -8.60 -7.43
CA ILE A 101 9.51 -7.20 -7.65
C ILE A 101 10.60 -6.45 -8.41
N LEU A 102 11.85 -6.56 -7.96
CA LEU A 102 12.99 -5.93 -8.66
C LEU A 102 13.10 -6.41 -10.12
N ALA A 103 13.04 -7.72 -10.34
CA ALA A 103 13.19 -8.30 -11.68
C ALA A 103 12.09 -7.84 -12.65
N ASN A 104 10.87 -7.62 -12.16
CA ASN A 104 9.73 -7.28 -13.02
C ASN A 104 9.46 -5.76 -13.11
N THR A 105 9.78 -4.98 -12.08
CA THR A 105 9.53 -3.54 -12.07
C THR A 105 10.77 -2.69 -12.30
N GLY A 106 11.96 -3.27 -12.10
CA GLY A 106 13.24 -2.54 -12.12
C GLY A 106 13.51 -1.77 -10.82
N VAL A 107 12.62 -1.84 -9.83
CA VAL A 107 12.71 -1.07 -8.58
C VAL A 107 12.77 -2.01 -7.38
N MET A 108 13.82 -1.89 -6.56
CA MET A 108 13.93 -2.62 -5.31
C MET A 108 12.91 -2.08 -4.28
N PRO A 109 12.04 -2.91 -3.70
CA PRO A 109 11.13 -2.46 -2.66
C PRO A 109 11.89 -2.03 -1.40
N ARG A 110 11.61 -0.82 -0.93
CA ARG A 110 12.26 -0.21 0.23
C ARG A 110 11.35 -0.13 1.45
N THR A 111 10.16 -0.73 1.37
CA THR A 111 9.20 -0.86 2.46
C THR A 111 8.70 -2.29 2.56
N PHE A 112 8.07 -2.64 3.69
CA PHE A 112 7.48 -3.96 3.90
C PHE A 112 6.17 -3.85 4.68
N PHE A 113 5.15 -4.59 4.25
CA PHE A 113 3.87 -4.67 4.92
C PHE A 113 3.64 -6.10 5.41
N TYR A 114 3.31 -6.23 6.70
CA TYR A 114 3.27 -7.53 7.37
C TYR A 114 2.03 -8.35 6.99
N PRO A 115 2.20 -9.58 6.46
CA PRO A 115 1.08 -10.50 6.23
C PRO A 115 0.23 -10.69 7.49
N ASN A 116 -1.10 -10.65 7.35
CA ASN A 116 -2.05 -10.73 8.46
C ASN A 116 -1.84 -9.65 9.55
N ASN A 117 -1.15 -8.57 9.23
CA ASN A 117 -0.74 -7.55 10.19
C ASN A 117 0.04 -8.12 11.40
N ASN A 118 0.68 -9.28 11.22
CA ASN A 118 1.44 -9.95 12.26
C ASN A 118 2.87 -9.41 12.32
N LYS A 119 3.24 -8.87 13.47
CA LYS A 119 4.50 -8.17 13.73
C LYS A 119 5.31 -8.82 14.86
N LYS A 120 5.41 -10.15 14.84
CA LYS A 120 6.26 -10.87 15.80
C LYS A 120 7.70 -10.34 15.73
N GLU A 121 8.30 -10.07 16.89
CA GLU A 121 9.56 -9.30 16.98
C GLU A 121 10.71 -9.89 16.17
N GLU A 122 10.88 -11.20 16.20
CA GLU A 122 11.96 -11.87 15.45
C GLU A 122 11.78 -11.66 13.93
N GLY A 123 10.54 -11.77 13.43
CA GLY A 123 10.21 -11.51 12.03
C GLY A 123 10.36 -10.04 11.65
N LYS A 124 10.04 -9.11 12.57
CA LYS A 124 10.26 -7.68 12.34
C LYS A 124 11.74 -7.36 12.10
N ARG A 125 12.65 -7.96 12.88
CA ARG A 125 14.11 -7.76 12.70
C ARG A 125 14.58 -8.15 11.29
N ILE A 126 13.93 -9.13 10.66
CA ILE A 126 14.23 -9.51 9.28
C ILE A 126 13.59 -8.49 8.32
N ALA A 127 12.32 -8.17 8.53
CA ALA A 127 11.55 -7.32 7.62
C ALA A 127 12.07 -5.88 7.52
N VAL A 128 12.70 -5.33 8.56
CA VAL A 128 13.23 -3.96 8.56
C VAL A 128 14.59 -3.82 7.85
N GLN A 129 15.27 -4.92 7.54
CA GLN A 129 16.60 -4.86 6.92
C GLN A 129 16.52 -4.21 5.54
N ASN A 130 17.39 -3.22 5.29
CA ASN A 130 17.47 -2.46 4.04
C ASN A 130 16.16 -1.74 3.65
N ARG A 131 15.31 -1.39 4.62
CA ARG A 131 14.06 -0.65 4.43
C ARG A 131 14.14 0.77 4.97
N VAL A 132 13.42 1.68 4.35
CA VAL A 132 13.17 3.03 4.90
C VAL A 132 11.98 3.02 5.86
N GLY A 133 11.16 1.95 5.83
CA GLY A 133 10.06 1.80 6.76
C GLY A 133 9.29 0.49 6.58
N THR A 134 8.55 0.13 7.61
CA THR A 134 7.60 -0.99 7.57
C THR A 134 6.25 -0.52 8.13
N ARG A 135 5.14 -0.99 7.56
CA ARG A 135 3.80 -0.58 7.99
C ARG A 135 3.43 -1.26 9.31
N THR A 136 3.64 -0.53 10.41
CA THR A 136 3.30 -1.00 11.76
C THR A 136 1.96 -0.51 12.25
N LYS A 137 1.46 0.62 11.70
CA LYS A 137 0.16 1.20 11.99
C LYS A 137 -0.60 1.44 10.70
N GLN A 138 -1.90 1.25 10.73
CA GLN A 138 -2.80 1.49 9.61
C GLN A 138 -4.22 1.70 10.09
N ARG A 139 -5.01 2.41 9.30
CA ARG A 139 -6.45 2.51 9.43
C ARG A 139 -7.10 1.77 8.26
N SER A 140 -7.98 0.82 8.53
CA SER A 140 -8.85 0.29 7.48
C SER A 140 -9.79 1.39 6.98
N ILE A 141 -9.80 1.62 5.67
CA ILE A 141 -10.64 2.62 4.99
C ILE A 141 -11.70 1.96 4.09
N GLY A 142 -11.87 0.65 4.19
CA GLY A 142 -12.79 -0.13 3.36
C GLY A 142 -14.24 -0.13 3.85
N ARG A 143 -14.88 -1.30 3.73
CA ARG A 143 -16.33 -1.53 3.91
C ARG A 143 -16.97 -0.83 5.12
N LYS A 144 -16.30 -0.86 6.27
CA LYS A 144 -16.84 -0.34 7.54
C LYS A 144 -16.66 1.17 7.72
N SER A 145 -15.88 1.83 6.88
CA SER A 145 -15.63 3.26 7.01
C SER A 145 -16.74 4.06 6.37
N THR A 146 -17.45 4.85 7.15
CA THR A 146 -18.44 5.80 6.64
C THR A 146 -17.76 7.07 6.11
N PRO A 147 -18.42 7.89 5.28
CA PRO A 147 -17.88 9.20 4.89
C PRO A 147 -17.50 10.07 6.11
N ARG A 148 -18.33 10.07 7.15
CA ARG A 148 -18.06 10.80 8.41
C ARG A 148 -16.79 10.28 9.13
N ASP A 149 -16.56 8.97 9.12
CA ASP A 149 -15.37 8.39 9.74
C ASP A 149 -14.10 8.82 9.01
N LEU A 150 -14.16 8.88 7.68
CA LEU A 150 -13.04 9.33 6.85
C LEU A 150 -12.76 10.82 7.03
N GLU A 151 -13.80 11.65 7.09
CA GLU A 151 -13.67 13.10 7.36
C GLU A 151 -13.07 13.35 8.75
N LYS A 152 -13.56 12.66 9.77
CA LYS A 152 -13.03 12.75 11.15
C LYS A 152 -11.56 12.33 11.19
N TRP A 153 -11.20 11.28 10.47
CA TRP A 153 -9.81 10.82 10.39
C TRP A 153 -8.90 11.90 9.82
N VAL A 154 -9.27 12.49 8.68
CA VAL A 154 -8.50 13.58 8.05
C VAL A 154 -8.38 14.80 8.97
N ALA A 155 -9.49 15.21 9.58
CA ALA A 155 -9.49 16.34 10.53
C ALA A 155 -8.55 16.07 11.73
N THR A 156 -8.53 14.83 12.24
CA THR A 156 -7.63 14.43 13.31
C THR A 156 -6.17 14.53 12.88
N LEU A 157 -5.81 14.00 11.69
CA LEU A 157 -4.45 14.06 11.17
C LEU A 157 -3.93 15.51 11.03
N ILE A 158 -4.78 16.41 10.53
CA ILE A 158 -4.44 17.82 10.41
C ILE A 158 -4.21 18.44 11.80
N ALA A 159 -5.10 18.17 12.76
CA ALA A 159 -5.04 18.72 14.12
C ALA A 159 -3.85 18.20 14.93
N THR A 160 -3.39 16.98 14.66
CA THR A 160 -2.28 16.34 15.40
C THR A 160 -0.95 16.39 14.64
N ASN A 161 -0.93 16.96 13.44
CA ASN A 161 0.24 16.97 12.54
C ASN A 161 0.82 15.56 12.33
N ASP A 162 -0.05 14.57 12.08
CA ASP A 162 0.35 13.17 12.04
C ASP A 162 0.37 12.60 10.60
N TRP A 163 0.94 11.42 10.45
CA TRP A 163 0.93 10.66 9.22
C TRP A 163 -0.14 9.57 9.28
N GLY A 164 -1.13 9.67 8.41
CA GLY A 164 -2.18 8.68 8.27
C GLY A 164 -1.86 7.63 7.20
N VAL A 165 -1.97 6.36 7.53
CA VAL A 165 -1.84 5.25 6.59
C VAL A 165 -3.21 4.60 6.42
N GLY A 166 -3.87 4.87 5.29
CA GLY A 166 -5.13 4.22 4.92
C GLY A 166 -4.87 2.88 4.23
N MET A 167 -5.58 1.83 4.63
CA MET A 167 -5.41 0.49 4.08
C MET A 167 -6.75 -0.10 3.62
N THR A 168 -6.77 -0.65 2.42
CA THR A 168 -7.83 -1.51 1.90
C THR A 168 -7.24 -2.60 1.00
N HIS A 169 -8.01 -3.65 0.71
CA HIS A 169 -7.62 -4.68 -0.26
C HIS A 169 -8.34 -4.45 -1.59
N GLY A 170 -9.65 -4.53 -1.54
CA GLY A 170 -10.51 -4.42 -2.71
C GLY A 170 -11.37 -3.16 -2.75
N LEU A 171 -11.95 -2.90 -3.93
CA LEU A 171 -12.84 -1.77 -4.16
C LEU A 171 -14.28 -2.24 -4.38
N THR A 172 -14.50 -3.20 -5.26
CA THR A 172 -15.82 -3.78 -5.56
C THR A 172 -15.93 -5.24 -5.10
N TYR A 173 -14.80 -5.93 -4.95
CA TYR A 173 -14.72 -7.30 -4.46
C TYR A 173 -13.53 -7.51 -3.52
N GLY A 174 -13.44 -8.67 -2.90
CA GLY A 174 -12.38 -9.03 -1.97
C GLY A 174 -12.71 -8.64 -0.52
N TYR A 175 -11.74 -8.86 0.35
CA TYR A 175 -11.86 -8.52 1.75
C TYR A 175 -11.98 -7.01 1.91
N ASP A 176 -12.90 -6.53 2.73
CA ASP A 176 -13.15 -5.11 3.04
C ASP A 176 -13.56 -4.20 1.86
N ALA A 177 -13.98 -4.77 0.73
CA ALA A 177 -14.47 -3.99 -0.42
C ALA A 177 -15.57 -2.99 -0.02
N PHE A 178 -15.57 -1.84 -0.68
CA PHE A 178 -16.56 -0.79 -0.42
C PHE A 178 -17.96 -1.21 -0.87
N PRO A 179 -19.02 -0.84 -0.16
CA PRO A 179 -20.38 -1.02 -0.65
C PRO A 179 -20.61 -0.29 -1.99
N ASN A 180 -19.93 0.86 -2.16
CA ASN A 180 -19.85 1.62 -3.39
C ASN A 180 -18.47 2.30 -3.44
N PRO A 181 -17.64 2.04 -4.46
CA PRO A 181 -16.31 2.67 -4.61
C PRO A 181 -16.37 4.20 -4.69
N GLN A 182 -17.50 4.79 -5.09
CA GLN A 182 -17.69 6.24 -5.13
C GLN A 182 -17.38 6.88 -3.77
N ARG A 183 -17.63 6.17 -2.66
CA ARG A 183 -17.25 6.64 -1.31
C ARG A 183 -15.76 6.97 -1.20
N LEU A 184 -14.90 6.15 -1.80
CA LEU A 184 -13.46 6.38 -1.79
C LEU A 184 -13.08 7.54 -2.72
N TRP A 185 -13.75 7.64 -3.88
CA TRP A 185 -13.53 8.76 -4.82
C TRP A 185 -13.90 10.09 -4.18
N ASP A 186 -15.07 10.17 -3.55
CA ASP A 186 -15.53 11.37 -2.84
C ASP A 186 -14.58 11.76 -1.70
N HIS A 187 -14.06 10.76 -0.98
CA HIS A 187 -13.05 11.01 0.04
C HIS A 187 -11.76 11.60 -0.56
N TRP A 188 -11.26 11.04 -1.66
CA TRP A 188 -10.06 11.56 -2.31
C TRP A 188 -10.27 12.95 -2.91
N ASP A 189 -11.47 13.26 -3.42
CA ASP A 189 -11.79 14.62 -3.89
C ASP A 189 -11.75 15.63 -2.75
N LYS A 190 -12.27 15.28 -1.57
CA LYS A 190 -12.17 16.12 -0.37
C LYS A 190 -10.73 16.31 0.09
N VAL A 191 -9.91 15.24 0.06
CA VAL A 191 -8.48 15.34 0.39
C VAL A 191 -7.74 16.21 -0.64
N LYS A 192 -8.06 16.09 -1.92
CA LYS A 192 -7.50 16.93 -2.98
C LYS A 192 -7.83 18.40 -2.78
N ALA A 193 -9.06 18.72 -2.36
CA ALA A 193 -9.46 20.09 -2.05
C ALA A 193 -8.70 20.71 -0.86
N MET A 194 -7.99 19.89 -0.07
CA MET A 194 -7.16 20.31 1.08
C MET A 194 -5.66 20.09 0.82
N GLU A 195 -5.23 20.08 -0.45
CA GLU A 195 -3.84 19.83 -0.79
C GLU A 195 -2.85 20.90 -0.30
N ASP A 196 -3.34 22.06 0.11
CA ASP A 196 -2.59 23.09 0.83
C ASP A 196 -2.16 22.63 2.24
N LYS A 197 -2.89 21.72 2.86
CA LYS A 197 -2.67 21.20 4.23
C LYS A 197 -2.19 19.76 4.27
N ILE A 198 -2.45 18.98 3.22
CA ILE A 198 -2.23 17.55 3.21
C ILE A 198 -1.25 17.17 2.10
N TRP A 199 -0.19 16.47 2.46
CA TRP A 199 0.66 15.80 1.50
C TRP A 199 0.18 14.35 1.30
N VAL A 200 -0.32 14.02 0.10
CA VAL A 200 -0.57 12.62 -0.28
C VAL A 200 0.69 12.09 -0.96
N GLY A 201 1.35 11.16 -0.30
CA GLY A 201 2.57 10.52 -0.79
C GLY A 201 2.51 9.00 -0.66
N THR A 202 3.34 8.30 -1.44
CA THR A 202 3.54 6.86 -1.23
C THR A 202 4.08 6.60 0.18
N PHE A 203 3.88 5.38 0.69
CA PHE A 203 4.38 5.05 2.02
C PHE A 203 5.91 5.23 2.09
N ARG A 204 6.64 4.86 1.02
CA ARG A 204 8.09 5.04 0.93
C ARG A 204 8.50 6.51 1.02
N GLU A 205 7.80 7.39 0.28
CA GLU A 205 8.13 8.82 0.28
C GLU A 205 7.95 9.44 1.64
N VAL A 206 6.83 9.15 2.32
CA VAL A 206 6.56 9.71 3.64
C VAL A 206 7.48 9.09 4.70
N ALA A 207 7.74 7.79 4.64
CA ALA A 207 8.67 7.13 5.55
C ALA A 207 10.10 7.69 5.42
N ALA A 208 10.62 7.85 4.20
CA ALA A 208 11.92 8.42 3.96
C ALA A 208 12.01 9.87 4.48
N TYR A 209 11.01 10.69 4.18
CA TYR A 209 10.94 12.07 4.66
C TYR A 209 10.96 12.15 6.20
N THR A 210 10.21 11.28 6.88
CA THR A 210 10.16 11.29 8.35
C THR A 210 11.45 10.79 9.00
N GLU A 211 12.22 9.92 8.34
CA GLU A 211 13.56 9.53 8.81
C GLU A 211 14.59 10.66 8.63
N GLU A 212 14.52 11.40 7.52
CA GLU A 212 15.42 12.54 7.25
C GLU A 212 15.20 13.73 8.22
N GLN A 213 14.05 13.81 8.89
CA GLN A 213 13.73 14.87 9.86
C GLN A 213 14.14 14.52 11.32
N LYS A 214 14.62 13.29 11.57
CA LYS A 214 15.12 12.87 12.90
C LYS A 214 16.58 13.23 13.09
#